data_98bea06b42ed5d767ec2e8d8eb245157
#
_entry.id   98bea06b42ed5d767ec2e8d8eb245157
#
_cell.length_a   1.000
_cell.length_b   1.000
_cell.length_c   1.000
_cell.angle_alpha   90.00
_cell.angle_beta   90.00
_cell.angle_gamma   90.00
#
_symmetry.space_group_name_H-M   'P 1'
#
loop_
_entity.id
_entity.type
_entity.pdbx_description
1 polymer ?
#
loop_
_entity_poly.entity_id
_entity_poly.type
_entity_poly.pdbx_seq_one_letter_code
_entity_poly.pdbx_strand_id
1 'polypeptide(L)'
;MSKIHIPTPLRQYVGKQAAVEVSGATVGEAMDALVKQHPDLRKHLYTEDGKLRAFVNLYVNDEDIRYLQKEATALKEGDNISIVPSIAGGRA
;
A
#
# COMPACT_ATOMS: atom_id res chain seq x y z
N MET A 1 4.82 8.82 12.11
CA MET A 1 3.83 8.24 11.20
C MET A 1 4.42 8.12 9.81
N SER A 2 3.91 7.20 9.04
CA SER A 2 4.37 6.97 7.67
C SER A 2 3.31 7.47 6.70
N LYS A 3 3.71 7.77 5.48
CA LYS A 3 2.78 8.16 4.42
C LYS A 3 2.65 7.04 3.42
N ILE A 4 1.42 6.77 3.00
CA ILE A 4 1.17 5.83 1.91
C ILE A 4 0.71 6.65 0.72
N HIS A 5 1.49 6.59 -0.36
CA HIS A 5 1.18 7.30 -1.58
C HIS A 5 0.19 6.47 -2.40
N ILE A 6 -0.91 7.09 -2.78
CA ILE A 6 -2.02 6.40 -3.42
C ILE A 6 -1.96 6.64 -4.92
N PRO A 7 -1.98 5.57 -5.73
CA PRO A 7 -1.98 5.74 -7.19
C PRO A 7 -3.29 6.39 -7.65
N THR A 8 -3.19 7.09 -8.77
CA THR A 8 -4.34 7.86 -9.28
C THR A 8 -5.64 7.07 -9.36
N PRO A 9 -5.64 5.82 -9.88
CA PRO A 9 -6.90 5.08 -9.99
C PRO A 9 -7.57 4.76 -8.66
N LEU A 10 -6.81 4.78 -7.57
CA LEU A 10 -7.36 4.43 -6.25
C LEU A 10 -7.67 5.65 -5.39
N ARG A 11 -7.33 6.85 -5.84
CA ARG A 11 -7.54 8.05 -5.03
C ARG A 11 -9.00 8.34 -4.75
N GLN A 12 -9.89 7.91 -5.63
CA GLN A 12 -11.32 8.11 -5.41
C GLN A 12 -11.83 7.41 -4.16
N TYR A 13 -11.12 6.40 -3.68
CA TYR A 13 -11.51 5.65 -2.48
C TYR A 13 -10.95 6.24 -1.20
N VAL A 14 -10.12 7.26 -1.31
CA VAL A 14 -9.48 7.90 -0.15
C VAL A 14 -9.70 9.40 -0.16
N GLY A 15 -10.88 9.85 -0.63
CA GLY A 15 -11.20 11.27 -0.67
C GLY A 15 -10.34 12.05 -1.63
N LYS A 16 -9.84 11.40 -2.67
CA LYS A 16 -8.99 12.01 -3.70
C LYS A 16 -7.64 12.47 -3.18
N GLN A 17 -7.21 11.94 -2.04
CA GLN A 17 -5.91 12.28 -1.49
C GLN A 17 -4.80 11.55 -2.23
N ALA A 18 -3.69 12.26 -2.48
CA ALA A 18 -2.53 11.65 -3.12
C ALA A 18 -1.72 10.81 -2.14
N ALA A 19 -1.85 11.09 -0.84
CA ALA A 19 -1.16 10.34 0.19
C ALA A 19 -1.99 10.36 1.46
N VAL A 20 -1.88 9.28 2.25
CA VAL A 20 -2.60 9.14 3.51
C VAL A 20 -1.58 8.83 4.60
N GLU A 21 -1.66 9.55 5.71
CA GLU A 21 -0.77 9.28 6.84
C GLU A 21 -1.36 8.17 7.70
N VAL A 22 -0.51 7.23 8.06
CA VAL A 22 -0.93 6.09 8.89
C VAL A 22 0.13 5.83 9.95
N SER A 23 -0.26 5.13 11.01
CA SER A 23 0.69 4.67 12.00
C SER A 23 0.87 3.16 11.86
N GLY A 24 2.05 2.69 12.20
CA GLY A 24 2.36 1.27 12.14
C GLY A 24 3.86 1.08 12.22
N ALA A 25 4.28 0.00 12.85
CA ALA A 25 5.70 -0.31 12.99
C ALA A 25 6.22 -1.09 11.79
N THR A 26 5.32 -1.68 11.01
CA THR A 26 5.69 -2.45 9.82
C THR A 26 4.77 -2.07 8.67
N VAL A 27 5.18 -2.48 7.46
CA VAL A 27 4.37 -2.26 6.26
C VAL A 27 2.98 -2.85 6.43
N GLY A 28 2.90 -4.07 6.97
CA GLY A 28 1.61 -4.73 7.17
C GLY A 28 0.70 -3.95 8.09
N GLU A 29 1.24 -3.43 9.20
CA GLU A 29 0.45 -2.63 10.12
C GLU A 29 -0.01 -1.32 9.47
N ALA A 30 0.86 -0.69 8.69
CA ALA A 30 0.50 0.54 8.02
C ALA A 30 -0.61 0.29 6.99
N MET A 31 -0.52 -0.81 6.24
CA MET A 31 -1.55 -1.14 5.27
C MET A 31 -2.87 -1.50 5.95
N ASP A 32 -2.82 -2.18 7.10
CA ASP A 32 -4.03 -2.45 7.87
C ASP A 32 -4.69 -1.15 8.33
N ALA A 33 -3.89 -0.19 8.78
CA ALA A 33 -4.45 1.10 9.19
C ALA A 33 -5.10 1.81 8.00
N LEU A 34 -4.49 1.72 6.82
CA LEU A 34 -5.05 2.33 5.62
C LEU A 34 -6.42 1.74 5.27
N VAL A 35 -6.54 0.41 5.26
CA VAL A 35 -7.80 -0.20 4.88
C VAL A 35 -8.87 -0.06 5.96
N LYS A 36 -8.48 0.17 7.22
CA LYS A 36 -9.44 0.49 8.26
C LYS A 36 -10.03 1.88 8.07
N GLN A 37 -9.22 2.84 7.65
CA GLN A 37 -9.69 4.19 7.37
C GLN A 37 -10.48 4.26 6.09
N HIS A 38 -10.13 3.45 5.10
CA HIS A 38 -10.74 3.46 3.79
C HIS A 38 -11.09 2.04 3.36
N PRO A 39 -12.17 1.47 3.92
CA PRO A 39 -12.50 0.06 3.67
C PRO A 39 -12.69 -0.31 2.20
N ASP A 40 -13.08 0.67 1.37
CA ASP A 40 -13.28 0.41 -0.04
C ASP A 40 -11.99 0.03 -0.77
N LEU A 41 -10.83 0.37 -0.18
CA LEU A 41 -9.56 -0.01 -0.78
C LEU A 41 -9.27 -1.50 -0.65
N ARG A 42 -9.83 -2.15 0.35
CA ARG A 42 -9.45 -3.52 0.66
C ARG A 42 -9.61 -4.44 -0.54
N LYS A 43 -10.75 -4.36 -1.21
CA LYS A 43 -11.02 -5.25 -2.34
C LYS A 43 -10.13 -4.97 -3.54
N HIS A 44 -9.54 -3.77 -3.61
CA HIS A 44 -8.66 -3.41 -4.71
C HIS A 44 -7.20 -3.78 -4.44
N LEU A 45 -6.86 -3.94 -3.17
CA LEU A 45 -5.48 -4.24 -2.77
C LEU A 45 -5.28 -5.68 -2.35
N TYR A 46 -6.32 -6.29 -1.79
CA TYR A 46 -6.23 -7.63 -1.22
C TYR A 46 -7.22 -8.58 -1.86
N THR A 47 -6.84 -9.86 -1.87
CA THR A 47 -7.73 -10.92 -2.28
C THR A 47 -8.64 -11.29 -1.11
N GLU A 48 -9.60 -12.18 -1.37
CA GLU A 48 -10.50 -12.65 -0.31
C GLU A 48 -9.74 -13.37 0.80
N ASP A 49 -8.58 -13.93 0.46
CA ASP A 49 -7.73 -14.61 1.45
C ASP A 49 -6.94 -13.63 2.32
N GLY A 50 -7.06 -12.34 2.05
CA GLY A 50 -6.33 -11.34 2.82
C GLY A 50 -4.90 -11.12 2.38
N LYS A 51 -4.55 -11.57 1.19
CA LYS A 51 -3.21 -11.39 0.62
C LYS A 51 -3.22 -10.27 -0.40
N LEU A 52 -2.09 -9.58 -0.53
CA LEU A 52 -1.95 -8.58 -1.57
C LEU A 52 -2.16 -9.22 -2.94
N ARG A 53 -2.89 -8.50 -3.79
CA ARG A 53 -3.09 -8.98 -5.15
C ARG A 53 -1.77 -9.00 -5.91
N ALA A 54 -1.64 -9.95 -6.84
CA ALA A 54 -0.37 -10.17 -7.53
C ALA A 54 0.11 -8.94 -8.30
N PHE A 55 -0.81 -8.09 -8.75
CA PHE A 55 -0.45 -6.90 -9.51
C PHE A 55 -0.23 -5.67 -8.66
N VAL A 56 -0.30 -5.80 -7.33
CA VAL A 56 -0.05 -4.69 -6.42
C VAL A 56 1.36 -4.82 -5.87
N ASN A 57 2.16 -3.81 -6.12
CA ASN A 57 3.52 -3.75 -5.60
C ASN A 57 3.61 -2.63 -4.57
N LEU A 58 4.35 -2.87 -3.50
CA LEU A 58 4.57 -1.87 -2.47
C LEU A 58 6.05 -1.56 -2.41
N TYR A 59 6.36 -0.28 -2.28
CA TYR A 59 7.73 0.21 -2.16
C TYR A 59 7.85 1.01 -0.88
N VAL A 60 8.96 0.82 -0.17
CA VAL A 60 9.30 1.64 0.99
C VAL A 60 10.51 2.46 0.59
N ASN A 61 10.33 3.79 0.50
CA ASN A 61 11.39 4.71 0.08
C ASN A 61 12.08 4.23 -1.20
N ASP A 62 11.25 3.83 -2.18
CA ASP A 62 11.69 3.39 -3.50
C ASP A 62 12.29 2.00 -3.55
N GLU A 63 12.21 1.23 -2.46
CA GLU A 63 12.63 -0.17 -2.46
C GLU A 63 11.42 -1.09 -2.43
N ASP A 64 11.37 -2.03 -3.37
CA ASP A 64 10.30 -3.03 -3.43
C ASP A 64 10.38 -3.91 -2.19
N ILE A 65 9.25 -4.07 -1.48
CA ILE A 65 9.24 -4.85 -0.24
C ILE A 65 9.56 -6.32 -0.46
N ARG A 66 9.45 -6.82 -1.68
CA ARG A 66 9.81 -8.20 -1.99
C ARG A 66 11.31 -8.45 -1.80
N TYR A 67 12.11 -7.40 -1.90
CA TYR A 67 13.55 -7.47 -1.67
C TYR A 67 13.90 -7.08 -0.24
N LEU A 68 12.91 -6.79 0.57
CA LEU A 68 13.06 -6.50 1.98
C LEU A 68 12.42 -7.65 2.75
N GLN A 69 11.57 -7.33 3.72
CA GLN A 69 10.91 -8.36 4.52
C GLN A 69 9.41 -8.41 4.28
N LYS A 70 9.00 -7.98 3.09
CA LYS A 70 7.58 -7.96 2.69
C LYS A 70 6.78 -7.17 3.73
N GLU A 71 5.63 -7.69 4.16
CA GLU A 71 4.81 -6.98 5.13
C GLU A 71 5.47 -6.85 6.50
N ALA A 72 6.49 -7.65 6.79
CA ALA A 72 7.24 -7.54 8.05
C ALA A 72 8.32 -6.46 8.00
N THR A 73 8.49 -5.78 6.86
CA THR A 73 9.47 -4.71 6.75
C THR A 73 9.20 -3.63 7.78
N ALA A 74 10.21 -3.31 8.58
CA ALA A 74 10.08 -2.31 9.63
C ALA A 74 10.01 -0.91 9.02
N LEU A 75 9.18 -0.05 9.63
CA LEU A 75 9.03 1.32 9.21
C LEU A 75 9.59 2.25 10.26
N LYS A 76 10.16 3.35 9.80
CA LYS A 76 10.64 4.43 10.65
C LYS A 76 9.73 5.63 10.50
N GLU A 77 9.82 6.54 11.47
CA GLU A 77 9.08 7.78 11.41
C GLU A 77 9.40 8.50 10.09
N GLY A 78 8.35 8.89 9.38
CA GLY A 78 8.54 9.63 8.13
C GLY A 78 8.80 8.79 6.90
N ASP A 79 8.80 7.46 7.01
CA ASP A 79 8.98 6.62 5.84
C ASP A 79 7.80 6.77 4.87
N ASN A 80 8.09 6.56 3.59
CA ASN A 80 7.08 6.65 2.53
C ASN A 80 6.85 5.27 1.95
N ILE A 81 5.58 4.88 1.89
CA ILE A 81 5.17 3.65 1.23
C ILE A 81 4.46 4.06 -0.05
N SER A 82 4.84 3.46 -1.17
CA SER A 82 4.19 3.72 -2.45
C SER A 82 3.45 2.48 -2.90
N ILE A 83 2.19 2.65 -3.30
CA ILE A 83 1.40 1.60 -3.90
C ILE A 83 1.55 1.75 -5.41
N VAL A 84 2.11 0.73 -6.05
CA VAL A 84 2.35 0.76 -7.49
C VAL A 84 1.63 -0.42 -8.12
N PRO A 85 0.43 -0.21 -8.66
CA PRO A 85 -0.27 -1.31 -9.33
C PRO A 85 0.37 -1.59 -10.68
N SER A 86 0.57 -2.87 -10.98
CA SER A 86 0.98 -3.30 -12.30
C SER A 86 -0.27 -3.69 -13.07
N ILE A 87 -0.32 -3.34 -14.34
CA ILE A 87 -1.43 -3.78 -15.16
C ILE A 87 -1.14 -5.20 -15.60
N ALA A 88 -1.99 -6.10 -15.16
CA ALA A 88 -1.80 -7.51 -15.49
C ALA A 88 -1.88 -7.69 -17.00
N GLY A 89 -0.96 -8.44 -17.51
CA GLY A 89 -0.89 -8.66 -18.92
C GLY A 89 -0.37 -7.48 -19.68
N GLY A 90 -0.04 -6.67 -18.99
CA GLY A 90 0.29 -5.66 -19.47
C GLY A 90 0.91 -4.83 -20.06
N ARG A 91 0.54 -5.24 -19.94
CA ARG A 91 0.86 -4.72 -20.44
C ARG A 91 1.04 -3.93 -20.52
N ALA A 92 1.14 -4.15 -20.48
CA ALA A 92 1.10 -3.29 -20.56
C ALA A 92 1.30 -2.88 -21.33
#